data_6604087f1bdeac3967dc62f67dd89e23
#
_entry.id   6604087f1bdeac3967dc62f67dd89e23
#
_cell.length_a   1.000
_cell.length_b   1.000
_cell.length_c   1.000
_cell.angle_alpha   90.00
_cell.angle_beta   90.00
_cell.angle_gamma   90.00
#
_symmetry.space_group_name_H-M   'P 1'
#
loop_
_entity.id
_entity.type
_entity.pdbx_description
1 polymer ?
#
loop_
_entity_poly.entity_id
_entity_poly.type
_entity_poly.pdbx_seq_one_letter_code
_entity_poly.pdbx_strand_id
1 'polypeptide(L)'
;MKVLIVFNHPAPYKVKLFNELSKKIDLFVIFERKYAKDRPANFYSEKNYEFENTVYENGYLCRENSFTFKLKNYIKENHQKYDLIVMNGYATISEQIAINYMIKHKIPYILYINGGVIREKENKFIKKLKRRYISHAFGYLSPNEKSSLYLTYYGANQSIIHYPYCTYFENEIKKGNLSDKERDALREKYGLPKGKLFISASNFIKRKNNFELFDAFKDKDCSLVLYGDGPLKKKYVNYLTKNNIKNVYLKGFVFSNELMDIMSCCDSFITLSKEDIYGHTTLEAFASGIPVISSNKVVSSLSVIKDYENGFVVNNKKEIDYAIEHIDYSVMSKNCVATAKKFSIEKEAEVIAEGLKGFLKWESHILQPLKINKNI
;
A
#
# COMPACT_ATOMS: atom_id res chain seq x y z
N MET A 1 -25.32 9.18 -1.54
CA MET A 1 -24.43 8.77 -2.64
C MET A 1 -24.15 7.28 -2.51
N LYS A 2 -24.58 6.51 -3.49
CA LYS A 2 -24.39 5.06 -3.51
C LYS A 2 -23.24 4.68 -4.46
N VAL A 3 -22.22 4.02 -3.92
CA VAL A 3 -20.97 3.73 -4.64
C VAL A 3 -20.73 2.22 -4.71
N LEU A 4 -20.45 1.72 -5.91
CA LEU A 4 -19.91 0.38 -6.10
C LEU A 4 -18.39 0.45 -6.17
N ILE A 5 -17.72 -0.26 -5.28
CA ILE A 5 -16.27 -0.48 -5.38
C ILE A 5 -16.00 -1.94 -5.77
N VAL A 6 -15.23 -2.14 -6.84
CA VAL A 6 -14.72 -3.46 -7.21
C VAL A 6 -13.28 -3.58 -6.72
N PHE A 7 -12.99 -4.62 -5.95
CA PHE A 7 -11.69 -4.86 -5.38
C PHE A 7 -11.25 -6.33 -5.56
N ASN A 8 -9.96 -6.60 -5.60
CA ASN A 8 -9.47 -7.95 -5.94
C ASN A 8 -9.72 -8.98 -4.82
N HIS A 9 -9.40 -8.67 -3.56
CA HIS A 9 -9.61 -9.56 -2.42
C HIS A 9 -9.73 -8.77 -1.10
N PRO A 10 -10.40 -9.30 -0.06
CA PRO A 10 -10.63 -8.61 1.20
C PRO A 10 -9.39 -8.62 2.10
N ALA A 11 -8.35 -7.88 1.74
CA ALA A 11 -7.20 -7.67 2.62
C ALA A 11 -7.65 -6.96 3.91
N PRO A 12 -7.18 -7.36 5.12
CA PRO A 12 -7.67 -6.82 6.39
C PRO A 12 -7.66 -5.29 6.46
N TYR A 13 -6.58 -4.65 6.05
CA TYR A 13 -6.47 -3.19 6.02
C TYR A 13 -7.43 -2.52 5.03
N LYS A 14 -7.85 -3.21 3.96
CA LYS A 14 -8.88 -2.71 3.04
C LYS A 14 -10.30 -2.92 3.58
N VAL A 15 -10.53 -3.99 4.32
CA VAL A 15 -11.79 -4.17 5.05
C VAL A 15 -11.94 -3.06 6.11
N LYS A 16 -10.88 -2.76 6.88
CA LYS A 16 -10.85 -1.64 7.83
C LYS A 16 -11.17 -0.30 7.12
N LEU A 17 -10.53 -0.03 5.98
CA LEU A 17 -10.80 1.18 5.19
C LEU A 17 -12.25 1.26 4.70
N PHE A 18 -12.80 0.16 4.18
CA PHE A 18 -14.15 0.15 3.65
C PHE A 18 -15.20 0.24 4.77
N ASN A 19 -14.92 -0.27 5.98
CA ASN A 19 -15.73 -0.02 7.16
C ASN A 19 -15.78 1.48 7.49
N GLU A 20 -14.64 2.18 7.51
CA GLU A 20 -14.62 3.63 7.74
C GLU A 20 -15.28 4.42 6.59
N LEU A 21 -15.10 3.98 5.36
CA LEU A 21 -15.71 4.61 4.20
C LEU A 21 -17.23 4.45 4.20
N SER A 22 -17.76 3.29 4.63
CA SER A 22 -19.20 3.02 4.69
C SER A 22 -19.94 3.91 5.70
N LYS A 23 -19.25 4.46 6.70
CA LYS A 23 -19.80 5.47 7.61
C LYS A 23 -20.04 6.83 6.95
N LYS A 24 -19.46 7.07 5.76
CA LYS A 24 -19.47 8.36 5.04
C LYS A 24 -20.26 8.33 3.74
N ILE A 25 -20.45 7.15 3.15
CA ILE A 25 -21.17 6.92 1.89
C ILE A 25 -21.94 5.59 1.93
N ASP A 26 -22.97 5.45 1.12
CA ASP A 26 -23.68 4.18 0.90
C ASP A 26 -22.80 3.30 0.01
N LEU A 27 -22.12 2.32 0.61
CA LEU A 27 -21.06 1.56 0.00
C LEU A 27 -21.44 0.10 -0.25
N PHE A 28 -21.28 -0.35 -1.49
CA PHE A 28 -21.31 -1.75 -1.86
C PHE A 28 -19.99 -2.19 -2.45
N VAL A 29 -19.40 -3.27 -1.94
CA VAL A 29 -18.09 -3.76 -2.40
C VAL A 29 -18.19 -5.15 -3.02
N ILE A 30 -17.65 -5.31 -4.22
CA ILE A 30 -17.45 -6.62 -4.84
C ILE A 30 -15.99 -7.00 -4.72
N PHE A 31 -15.72 -8.14 -4.04
CA PHE A 31 -14.40 -8.77 -4.06
C PHE A 31 -14.37 -9.86 -5.11
N GLU A 32 -13.41 -9.79 -6.04
CA GLU A 32 -13.29 -10.76 -7.13
C GLU A 32 -12.90 -12.18 -6.67
N ARG A 33 -12.27 -12.28 -5.50
CA ARG A 33 -11.81 -13.54 -4.90
C ARG A 33 -11.71 -13.45 -3.39
N LYS A 34 -11.74 -14.59 -2.73
CA LYS A 34 -11.67 -14.71 -1.26
C LYS A 34 -10.25 -14.55 -0.71
N TYR A 35 -9.24 -15.04 -1.45
CA TYR A 35 -7.85 -15.08 -1.01
C TYR A 35 -6.90 -14.68 -2.12
N ALA A 36 -5.70 -14.19 -1.75
CA ALA A 36 -4.54 -14.07 -2.63
C ALA A 36 -3.55 -15.21 -2.36
N LYS A 37 -2.99 -15.81 -3.42
CA LYS A 37 -2.08 -16.97 -3.31
C LYS A 37 -0.75 -16.67 -2.60
N ASP A 38 -0.33 -15.42 -2.62
CA ASP A 38 0.92 -14.92 -2.01
C ASP A 38 0.77 -14.56 -0.53
N ARG A 39 -0.41 -14.81 0.07
CA ARG A 39 -0.72 -14.51 1.47
C ARG A 39 -1.02 -15.79 2.25
N PRO A 40 -0.54 -15.91 3.49
CA PRO A 40 -0.88 -17.04 4.35
C PRO A 40 -2.37 -17.02 4.70
N ALA A 41 -2.96 -18.21 4.96
CA ALA A 41 -4.40 -18.34 5.21
C ALA A 41 -4.89 -17.51 6.42
N ASN A 42 -4.07 -17.40 7.46
CA ASN A 42 -4.36 -16.62 8.66
C ASN A 42 -4.36 -15.09 8.43
N PHE A 43 -3.81 -14.60 7.30
CA PHE A 43 -3.90 -13.18 6.93
C PHE A 43 -5.36 -12.69 6.80
N TYR A 44 -6.31 -13.60 6.56
CA TYR A 44 -7.74 -13.29 6.37
C TYR A 44 -8.61 -13.70 7.56
N SER A 45 -8.04 -13.90 8.74
CA SER A 45 -8.77 -14.37 9.92
C SER A 45 -9.75 -13.34 10.48
N GLU A 46 -9.46 -12.06 10.36
CA GLU A 46 -10.33 -10.98 10.81
C GLU A 46 -11.22 -10.47 9.66
N LYS A 47 -12.50 -10.83 9.67
CA LYS A 47 -13.49 -10.41 8.68
C LYS A 47 -14.72 -9.88 9.38
N ASN A 48 -14.69 -8.63 9.78
CA ASN A 48 -15.90 -7.90 10.20
C ASN A 48 -16.23 -6.87 9.12
N TYR A 49 -17.24 -7.16 8.29
CA TYR A 49 -17.74 -6.23 7.27
C TYR A 49 -18.87 -5.40 7.84
N GLU A 50 -18.69 -4.08 7.93
CA GLU A 50 -19.71 -3.09 8.31
C GLU A 50 -20.35 -2.46 7.06
N PHE A 51 -20.14 -3.02 5.89
CA PHE A 51 -20.66 -2.58 4.60
C PHE A 51 -21.27 -3.74 3.81
N GLU A 52 -22.20 -3.43 2.90
CA GLU A 52 -22.74 -4.42 1.97
C GLU A 52 -21.66 -4.93 1.01
N ASN A 53 -21.54 -6.25 0.86
CA ASN A 53 -20.51 -6.83 0.01
C ASN A 53 -20.94 -8.14 -0.66
N THR A 54 -20.19 -8.50 -1.70
CA THR A 54 -20.22 -9.81 -2.34
C THR A 54 -18.80 -10.28 -2.60
N VAL A 55 -18.49 -11.53 -2.27
CA VAL A 55 -17.23 -12.18 -2.57
C VAL A 55 -17.45 -13.26 -3.62
N TYR A 56 -16.81 -13.15 -4.78
CA TYR A 56 -16.86 -14.18 -5.80
C TYR A 56 -15.92 -15.33 -5.47
N GLU A 57 -16.49 -16.50 -5.13
CA GLU A 57 -15.71 -17.68 -4.71
C GLU A 57 -15.23 -18.54 -5.87
N ASN A 58 -15.90 -18.48 -7.04
CA ASN A 58 -15.75 -19.42 -8.15
C ASN A 58 -15.25 -18.73 -9.43
N GLY A 59 -14.07 -18.10 -9.36
CA GLY A 59 -13.36 -17.64 -10.55
C GLY A 59 -12.28 -18.64 -10.97
N TYR A 60 -12.06 -18.85 -12.26
CA TYR A 60 -10.90 -19.59 -12.75
C TYR A 60 -9.63 -18.82 -12.40
N LEU A 61 -8.78 -19.37 -11.52
CA LEU A 61 -7.53 -18.77 -11.13
C LEU A 61 -6.46 -19.08 -12.18
N CYS A 62 -6.06 -18.07 -12.95
CA CYS A 62 -4.88 -18.13 -13.78
C CYS A 62 -3.76 -17.36 -13.11
N ARG A 63 -2.83 -18.03 -12.42
CA ARG A 63 -1.75 -17.46 -11.59
C ARG A 63 -2.32 -16.57 -10.46
N GLU A 64 -2.09 -15.25 -10.50
CA GLU A 64 -2.62 -14.26 -9.56
C GLU A 64 -3.94 -13.63 -10.04
N ASN A 65 -4.39 -13.99 -11.24
CA ASN A 65 -5.58 -13.42 -11.87
C ASN A 65 -6.79 -14.32 -11.65
N SER A 66 -7.91 -13.72 -11.24
CA SER A 66 -9.21 -14.36 -11.30
C SER A 66 -9.87 -14.08 -12.66
N PHE A 67 -10.53 -15.08 -13.21
CA PHE A 67 -11.31 -14.94 -14.43
C PHE A 67 -12.77 -15.29 -14.14
N THR A 68 -13.66 -14.31 -14.24
CA THR A 68 -15.12 -14.53 -14.14
C THR A 68 -15.88 -13.51 -14.96
N PHE A 69 -16.94 -13.95 -15.62
CA PHE A 69 -17.89 -13.03 -16.25
C PHE A 69 -18.92 -12.43 -15.26
N LYS A 70 -18.98 -12.92 -14.02
CA LYS A 70 -19.95 -12.46 -13.02
C LYS A 70 -19.86 -10.95 -12.80
N LEU A 71 -18.63 -10.40 -12.72
CA LEU A 71 -18.42 -8.96 -12.54
C LEU A 71 -19.04 -8.13 -13.67
N LYS A 72 -18.75 -8.48 -14.94
CA LYS A 72 -19.34 -7.81 -16.10
C LYS A 72 -20.87 -7.90 -16.10
N ASN A 73 -21.42 -9.10 -15.80
CA ASN A 73 -22.87 -9.31 -15.80
C ASN A 73 -23.53 -8.50 -14.67
N TYR A 74 -22.92 -8.47 -13.49
CA TYR A 74 -23.41 -7.63 -12.38
C TYR A 74 -23.47 -6.15 -12.76
N ILE A 75 -22.40 -5.61 -13.35
CA ILE A 75 -22.37 -4.21 -13.82
C ILE A 75 -23.43 -3.97 -14.88
N LYS A 76 -23.59 -4.88 -15.85
CA LYS A 76 -24.62 -4.80 -16.89
C LYS A 76 -26.03 -4.65 -16.29
N GLU A 77 -26.33 -5.40 -15.23
CA GLU A 77 -27.67 -5.47 -14.65
C GLU A 77 -27.94 -4.38 -13.60
N ASN A 78 -26.87 -3.86 -12.97
CA ASN A 78 -27.01 -3.05 -11.76
C ASN A 78 -26.34 -1.67 -11.82
N HIS A 79 -25.62 -1.30 -12.89
CA HIS A 79 -24.86 -0.04 -12.92
C HIS A 79 -25.72 1.20 -12.61
N GLN A 80 -27.00 1.20 -13.03
CA GLN A 80 -27.94 2.32 -12.79
C GLN A 80 -28.34 2.50 -11.32
N LYS A 81 -28.06 1.53 -10.44
CA LYS A 81 -28.31 1.60 -9.01
C LYS A 81 -27.26 2.41 -8.23
N TYR A 82 -26.15 2.73 -8.89
CA TYR A 82 -24.99 3.39 -8.31
C TYR A 82 -24.75 4.74 -8.93
N ASP A 83 -24.48 5.72 -8.09
CA ASP A 83 -24.05 7.05 -8.54
C ASP A 83 -22.63 7.01 -9.14
N LEU A 84 -21.75 6.16 -8.58
CA LEU A 84 -20.37 5.99 -9.05
C LEU A 84 -19.96 4.51 -9.02
N ILE A 85 -19.14 4.12 -10.01
CA ILE A 85 -18.47 2.82 -10.05
C ILE A 85 -16.95 3.04 -9.96
N VAL A 86 -16.33 2.43 -8.96
CA VAL A 86 -14.88 2.52 -8.71
C VAL A 86 -14.24 1.16 -8.98
N MET A 87 -13.29 1.11 -9.91
CA MET A 87 -12.54 -0.09 -10.27
C MET A 87 -11.15 -0.04 -9.66
N ASN A 88 -10.75 -1.09 -8.92
CA ASN A 88 -9.41 -1.20 -8.33
C ASN A 88 -8.35 -1.58 -9.40
N GLY A 89 -8.14 -0.69 -10.36
CA GLY A 89 -7.23 -0.91 -11.46
C GLY A 89 -7.83 -1.73 -12.61
N TYR A 90 -6.97 -2.47 -13.28
CA TYR A 90 -7.27 -3.29 -14.46
C TYR A 90 -6.30 -4.49 -14.55
N ALA A 91 -5.84 -4.98 -13.39
CA ALA A 91 -4.84 -6.03 -13.34
C ALA A 91 -5.40 -7.42 -13.67
N THR A 92 -6.68 -7.68 -13.35
CA THR A 92 -7.33 -8.95 -13.57
C THR A 92 -8.06 -8.98 -14.92
N ILE A 93 -8.23 -10.17 -15.47
CA ILE A 93 -9.02 -10.37 -16.71
C ILE A 93 -10.48 -9.98 -16.46
N SER A 94 -11.02 -10.25 -15.28
CA SER A 94 -12.38 -9.85 -14.89
C SER A 94 -12.58 -8.34 -14.94
N GLU A 95 -11.65 -7.58 -14.34
CA GLU A 95 -11.64 -6.12 -14.40
C GLU A 95 -11.56 -5.61 -15.85
N GLN A 96 -10.65 -6.19 -16.65
CA GLN A 96 -10.49 -5.79 -18.06
C GLN A 96 -11.77 -6.02 -18.89
N ILE A 97 -12.45 -7.15 -18.69
CA ILE A 97 -13.72 -7.46 -19.37
C ILE A 97 -14.81 -6.47 -18.92
N ALA A 98 -14.89 -6.18 -17.61
CA ALA A 98 -15.86 -5.25 -17.07
C ALA A 98 -15.61 -3.82 -17.59
N ILE A 99 -14.37 -3.34 -17.57
CA ILE A 99 -14.00 -2.01 -18.07
C ILE A 99 -14.26 -1.90 -19.58
N ASN A 100 -13.91 -2.93 -20.39
CA ASN A 100 -14.23 -2.92 -21.81
C ASN A 100 -15.75 -2.85 -22.08
N TYR A 101 -16.56 -3.52 -21.25
CA TYR A 101 -18.01 -3.42 -21.31
C TYR A 101 -18.47 -1.98 -21.00
N MET A 102 -17.96 -1.38 -19.91
CA MET A 102 -18.30 0.00 -19.53
C MET A 102 -17.89 1.01 -20.61
N ILE A 103 -16.69 0.90 -21.17
CA ILE A 103 -16.24 1.76 -22.28
C ILE A 103 -17.19 1.64 -23.49
N LYS A 104 -17.54 0.40 -23.89
CA LYS A 104 -18.44 0.15 -25.03
C LYS A 104 -19.83 0.77 -24.83
N HIS A 105 -20.34 0.72 -23.59
CA HIS A 105 -21.69 1.21 -23.27
C HIS A 105 -21.71 2.61 -22.64
N LYS A 106 -20.56 3.32 -22.65
CA LYS A 106 -20.39 4.68 -22.11
C LYS A 106 -20.80 4.80 -20.63
N ILE A 107 -20.58 3.75 -19.85
CA ILE A 107 -20.79 3.74 -18.41
C ILE A 107 -19.55 4.35 -17.74
N PRO A 108 -19.67 5.47 -17.01
CA PRO A 108 -18.52 6.11 -16.38
C PRO A 108 -17.95 5.23 -15.25
N TYR A 109 -16.63 5.28 -15.06
CA TYR A 109 -15.94 4.61 -13.97
C TYR A 109 -14.75 5.42 -13.48
N ILE A 110 -14.44 5.28 -12.22
CA ILE A 110 -13.25 5.85 -11.56
C ILE A 110 -12.22 4.74 -11.42
N LEU A 111 -10.96 5.04 -11.70
CA LEU A 111 -9.86 4.13 -11.41
C LEU A 111 -9.25 4.44 -10.04
N TYR A 112 -9.29 3.46 -9.15
CA TYR A 112 -8.61 3.46 -7.86
C TYR A 112 -7.32 2.65 -7.99
N ILE A 113 -6.17 3.30 -7.96
CA ILE A 113 -4.88 2.62 -8.08
C ILE A 113 -4.12 2.64 -6.75
N ASN A 114 -3.42 1.55 -6.46
CA ASN A 114 -2.56 1.43 -5.28
C ASN A 114 -1.09 1.74 -5.60
N GLY A 115 -0.80 2.18 -6.81
CA GLY A 115 0.53 2.52 -7.30
C GLY A 115 0.68 2.22 -8.80
N GLY A 116 1.79 2.67 -9.37
CA GLY A 116 2.14 2.39 -10.76
C GLY A 116 3.60 2.70 -11.05
N VAL A 117 4.21 1.86 -11.89
CA VAL A 117 5.60 2.04 -12.33
C VAL A 117 5.64 2.15 -13.85
N ILE A 118 6.22 3.26 -14.34
CA ILE A 118 6.50 3.44 -15.77
C ILE A 118 7.70 2.56 -16.11
N ARG A 119 7.52 1.68 -17.12
CA ARG A 119 8.59 0.83 -17.61
C ARG A 119 9.13 1.38 -18.93
N GLU A 120 10.43 1.60 -19.01
CA GLU A 120 11.10 2.09 -20.23
C GLU A 120 10.90 1.13 -21.41
N LYS A 121 11.04 -0.17 -21.14
CA LYS A 121 10.81 -1.23 -22.13
C LYS A 121 9.48 -1.92 -21.84
N GLU A 122 8.43 -1.53 -22.55
CA GLU A 122 7.11 -2.13 -22.42
C GLU A 122 6.59 -2.61 -23.78
N ASN A 123 5.89 -3.76 -23.77
CA ASN A 123 5.23 -4.28 -24.95
C ASN A 123 4.17 -3.27 -25.46
N LYS A 124 4.20 -2.95 -26.75
CA LYS A 124 3.30 -1.96 -27.40
C LYS A 124 1.81 -2.28 -27.19
N PHE A 125 1.44 -3.57 -27.20
CA PHE A 125 0.07 -4.01 -26.97
C PHE A 125 -0.37 -3.75 -25.53
N ILE A 126 0.48 -4.09 -24.55
CA ILE A 126 0.22 -3.80 -23.13
C ILE A 126 0.09 -2.30 -22.91
N LYS A 127 0.97 -1.49 -23.51
CA LYS A 127 0.90 -0.02 -23.46
C LYS A 127 -0.42 0.51 -24.02
N LYS A 128 -0.89 -0.05 -25.15
CA LYS A 128 -2.18 0.32 -25.77
C LYS A 128 -3.36 -0.03 -24.86
N LEU A 129 -3.34 -1.20 -24.21
CA LEU A 129 -4.38 -1.61 -23.26
C LEU A 129 -4.43 -0.67 -22.04
N LYS A 130 -3.29 -0.39 -21.42
CA LYS A 130 -3.21 0.55 -20.31
C LYS A 130 -3.76 1.92 -20.68
N ARG A 131 -3.33 2.46 -21.82
CA ARG A 131 -3.86 3.72 -22.34
C ARG A 131 -5.36 3.68 -22.50
N ARG A 132 -5.90 2.61 -23.11
CA ARG A 132 -7.34 2.46 -23.30
C ARG A 132 -8.10 2.53 -21.98
N TYR A 133 -7.65 1.80 -20.95
CA TYR A 133 -8.36 1.75 -19.67
C TYR A 133 -8.20 3.05 -18.86
N ILE A 134 -7.03 3.68 -18.93
CA ILE A 134 -6.78 4.92 -18.22
C ILE A 134 -7.48 6.11 -18.91
N SER A 135 -7.31 6.29 -20.21
CA SER A 135 -7.85 7.48 -20.91
C SER A 135 -9.38 7.54 -20.97
N HIS A 136 -10.09 6.44 -20.72
CA HIS A 136 -11.56 6.40 -20.71
C HIS A 136 -12.15 6.47 -19.29
N ALA A 137 -11.32 6.50 -18.26
CA ALA A 137 -11.83 6.67 -16.90
C ALA A 137 -12.32 8.10 -16.69
N PHE A 138 -13.40 8.23 -15.93
CA PHE A 138 -14.01 9.51 -15.57
C PHE A 138 -13.21 10.28 -14.53
N GLY A 139 -12.46 9.56 -13.66
CA GLY A 139 -11.61 10.14 -12.64
C GLY A 139 -10.65 9.11 -12.04
N TYR A 140 -9.80 9.57 -11.15
CA TYR A 140 -8.74 8.73 -10.58
C TYR A 140 -8.56 8.97 -9.10
N LEU A 141 -8.34 7.88 -8.34
CA LEU A 141 -7.82 7.89 -6.98
C LEU A 141 -6.39 7.38 -7.01
N SER A 142 -5.44 8.16 -6.52
CA SER A 142 -4.00 7.88 -6.58
C SER A 142 -3.33 8.09 -5.22
N PRO A 143 -2.46 7.18 -4.75
CA PRO A 143 -1.85 7.28 -3.43
C PRO A 143 -0.71 8.32 -3.34
N ASN A 144 -0.16 8.78 -4.45
CA ASN A 144 0.96 9.72 -4.49
C ASN A 144 1.23 10.25 -5.90
N GLU A 145 2.11 11.27 -5.98
CA GLU A 145 2.48 11.93 -7.24
C GLU A 145 3.10 10.98 -8.28
N LYS A 146 3.93 10.01 -7.87
CA LYS A 146 4.52 9.04 -8.81
C LYS A 146 3.46 8.18 -9.49
N SER A 147 2.45 7.76 -8.73
CA SER A 147 1.30 7.05 -9.28
C SER A 147 0.47 7.94 -10.19
N SER A 148 0.37 9.23 -9.87
CA SER A 148 -0.29 10.22 -10.73
C SER A 148 0.47 10.46 -12.03
N LEU A 149 1.80 10.55 -11.98
CA LEU A 149 2.64 10.60 -13.18
C LEU A 149 2.46 9.36 -14.07
N TYR A 150 2.33 8.17 -13.45
CA TYR A 150 2.00 6.95 -14.17
C TYR A 150 0.65 7.07 -14.89
N LEU A 151 -0.39 7.53 -14.22
CA LEU A 151 -1.71 7.76 -14.83
C LEU A 151 -1.62 8.74 -16.01
N THR A 152 -0.98 9.88 -15.82
CA THR A 152 -0.78 10.92 -16.84
C THR A 152 0.00 10.38 -18.05
N TYR A 153 1.07 9.61 -17.82
CA TYR A 153 1.85 8.98 -18.89
C TYR A 153 1.02 8.04 -19.77
N TYR A 154 0.03 7.36 -19.20
CA TYR A 154 -0.88 6.49 -19.93
C TYR A 154 -2.16 7.19 -20.40
N GLY A 155 -2.27 8.50 -20.24
CA GLY A 155 -3.33 9.32 -20.87
C GLY A 155 -4.48 9.68 -19.95
N ALA A 156 -4.25 9.75 -18.63
CA ALA A 156 -5.21 10.38 -17.73
C ALA A 156 -5.33 11.88 -18.07
N ASN A 157 -6.55 12.32 -18.34
CA ASN A 157 -6.90 13.69 -18.72
C ASN A 157 -7.95 14.32 -17.81
N GLN A 158 -8.33 13.61 -16.74
CA GLN A 158 -9.35 14.00 -15.77
C GLN A 158 -8.71 14.27 -14.40
N SER A 159 -9.52 14.75 -13.47
CA SER A 159 -9.08 15.06 -12.11
C SER A 159 -8.56 13.82 -11.38
N ILE A 160 -7.41 13.97 -10.74
CA ILE A 160 -6.78 12.97 -9.88
C ILE A 160 -6.94 13.42 -8.43
N ILE A 161 -7.55 12.57 -7.61
CA ILE A 161 -7.64 12.75 -6.16
C ILE A 161 -6.49 11.99 -5.52
N HIS A 162 -5.66 12.68 -4.75
CA HIS A 162 -4.62 12.05 -3.95
C HIS A 162 -5.19 11.64 -2.59
N TYR A 163 -5.01 10.37 -2.22
CA TYR A 163 -5.40 9.85 -0.91
C TYR A 163 -4.19 9.33 -0.12
N PRO A 164 -4.15 9.52 1.19
CA PRO A 164 -3.10 8.99 2.05
C PRO A 164 -3.29 7.48 2.25
N TYR A 165 -2.60 6.64 1.49
CA TYR A 165 -2.75 5.20 1.57
C TYR A 165 -2.13 4.63 2.84
N CYS A 166 -2.95 4.06 3.74
CA CYS A 166 -2.57 3.65 5.08
C CYS A 166 -3.06 2.24 5.46
N THR A 167 -2.49 1.68 6.51
CA THR A 167 -2.84 0.34 7.04
C THR A 167 -3.15 0.33 8.53
N TYR A 168 -3.07 1.47 9.22
CA TYR A 168 -3.31 1.61 10.66
C TYR A 168 -4.33 2.71 10.95
N PHE A 169 -5.03 2.57 12.08
CA PHE A 169 -5.91 3.60 12.63
C PHE A 169 -5.11 4.65 13.40
N GLU A 170 -5.70 5.83 13.58
CA GLU A 170 -5.05 6.92 14.31
C GLU A 170 -4.72 6.54 15.77
N ASN A 171 -5.58 5.77 16.43
CA ASN A 171 -5.37 5.27 17.77
C ASN A 171 -4.30 4.16 17.89
N GLU A 172 -3.87 3.57 16.78
CA GLU A 172 -2.77 2.60 16.71
C GLU A 172 -1.39 3.29 16.70
N ILE A 173 -1.33 4.61 16.47
CA ILE A 173 -0.07 5.37 16.48
C ILE A 173 0.54 5.35 17.88
N LYS A 174 1.76 4.87 17.98
CA LYS A 174 2.48 4.77 19.26
C LYS A 174 2.92 6.15 19.76
N LYS A 175 3.18 6.25 21.05
CA LYS A 175 3.60 7.49 21.72
C LYS A 175 4.88 8.11 21.11
N GLY A 176 5.80 7.28 20.63
CA GLY A 176 7.14 7.69 20.25
C GLY A 176 8.00 8.08 21.47
N ASN A 177 9.28 8.24 21.30
CA ASN A 177 10.22 8.60 22.36
C ASN A 177 10.03 7.79 23.66
N LEU A 178 9.87 6.46 23.52
CA LEU A 178 9.85 5.58 24.68
C LEU A 178 11.18 5.69 25.41
N SER A 179 11.13 5.68 26.74
CA SER A 179 12.32 5.62 27.58
C SER A 179 13.06 4.29 27.38
N ASP A 180 14.34 4.26 27.69
CA ASP A 180 15.15 3.03 27.60
C ASP A 180 14.52 1.88 28.40
N LYS A 181 13.98 2.18 29.59
CA LYS A 181 13.27 1.19 30.42
C LYS A 181 12.03 0.61 29.72
N GLU A 182 11.23 1.43 29.05
CA GLU A 182 10.05 0.96 28.31
C GLU A 182 10.48 0.11 27.08
N ARG A 183 11.53 0.53 26.38
CA ARG A 183 12.08 -0.20 25.23
C ARG A 183 12.68 -1.53 25.65
N ASP A 184 13.44 -1.56 26.75
CA ASP A 184 14.04 -2.79 27.29
C ASP A 184 12.99 -3.80 27.72
N ALA A 185 11.92 -3.34 28.37
CA ALA A 185 10.79 -4.21 28.76
C ALA A 185 10.10 -4.84 27.54
N LEU A 186 9.91 -4.07 26.44
CA LEU A 186 9.37 -4.59 25.18
C LEU A 186 10.36 -5.56 24.51
N ARG A 187 11.65 -5.25 24.50
CA ARG A 187 12.69 -6.14 23.96
C ARG A 187 12.74 -7.47 24.69
N GLU A 188 12.64 -7.44 26.01
CA GLU A 188 12.57 -8.67 26.82
C GLU A 188 11.32 -9.49 26.50
N LYS A 189 10.14 -8.83 26.45
CA LYS A 189 8.85 -9.47 26.08
C LYS A 189 8.93 -10.21 24.75
N TYR A 190 9.60 -9.64 23.75
CA TYR A 190 9.68 -10.21 22.40
C TYR A 190 10.98 -10.99 22.12
N GLY A 191 11.83 -11.19 23.13
CA GLY A 191 13.11 -11.91 23.01
C GLY A 191 14.03 -11.28 21.96
N LEU A 192 14.22 -9.96 22.04
CA LEU A 192 15.01 -9.17 21.10
C LEU A 192 16.41 -8.87 21.64
N PRO A 193 17.41 -8.67 20.76
CA PRO A 193 18.76 -8.29 21.18
C PRO A 193 18.80 -6.95 21.93
N LYS A 194 19.78 -6.83 22.82
CA LYS A 194 20.15 -5.57 23.46
C LYS A 194 21.03 -4.72 22.53
N GLY A 195 21.24 -3.44 22.88
CA GLY A 195 22.07 -2.50 22.12
C GLY A 195 21.31 -1.87 20.94
N LYS A 196 22.06 -1.32 19.96
CA LYS A 196 21.46 -0.69 18.77
C LYS A 196 20.79 -1.74 17.91
N LEU A 197 19.47 -1.62 17.73
CA LEU A 197 18.61 -2.63 17.12
C LEU A 197 17.82 -2.10 15.94
N PHE A 198 18.02 -2.69 14.79
CA PHE A 198 17.27 -2.44 13.57
C PHE A 198 16.23 -3.53 13.33
N ILE A 199 15.14 -3.15 12.71
CA ILE A 199 14.11 -4.09 12.28
C ILE A 199 13.83 -3.96 10.79
N SER A 200 13.57 -5.08 10.14
CA SER A 200 12.98 -5.15 8.80
C SER A 200 11.82 -6.14 8.80
N ALA A 201 10.81 -5.87 7.96
CA ALA A 201 9.65 -6.76 7.84
C ALA A 201 9.24 -6.88 6.37
N SER A 202 9.25 -8.10 5.83
CA SER A 202 8.94 -8.32 4.42
C SER A 202 8.71 -9.79 4.08
N ASN A 203 8.05 -10.07 2.95
CA ASN A 203 8.08 -11.39 2.35
C ASN A 203 9.51 -11.75 1.90
N PHE A 204 9.96 -12.99 2.13
CA PHE A 204 11.30 -13.45 1.78
C PHE A 204 11.41 -13.80 0.28
N ILE A 205 11.44 -12.77 -0.56
CA ILE A 205 11.49 -12.83 -2.02
C ILE A 205 12.58 -11.93 -2.59
N LYS A 206 13.01 -12.21 -3.83
CA LYS A 206 14.16 -11.54 -4.47
C LYS A 206 14.06 -10.00 -4.50
N ARG A 207 12.87 -9.44 -4.79
CA ARG A 207 12.69 -7.99 -4.90
C ARG A 207 12.91 -7.23 -3.57
N LYS A 208 12.79 -7.93 -2.42
CA LYS A 208 13.04 -7.33 -1.09
C LYS A 208 14.51 -7.18 -0.75
N ASN A 209 15.39 -7.82 -1.52
CA ASN A 209 16.84 -7.58 -1.50
C ASN A 209 17.53 -7.81 -0.14
N ASN A 210 17.04 -8.74 0.66
CA ASN A 210 17.52 -8.95 2.02
C ASN A 210 18.97 -9.47 2.10
N PHE A 211 19.57 -10.01 1.03
CA PHE A 211 20.99 -10.36 1.02
C PHE A 211 21.88 -9.12 1.17
N GLU A 212 21.60 -8.05 0.43
CA GLU A 212 22.31 -6.77 0.57
C GLU A 212 22.10 -6.16 1.97
N LEU A 213 20.90 -6.34 2.53
CA LEU A 213 20.61 -5.94 3.90
C LEU A 213 21.47 -6.70 4.91
N PHE A 214 21.67 -8.02 4.75
CA PHE A 214 22.53 -8.82 5.62
C PHE A 214 24.00 -8.39 5.53
N ASP A 215 24.48 -8.11 4.32
CA ASP A 215 25.85 -7.62 4.09
C ASP A 215 26.08 -6.24 4.73
N ALA A 216 25.05 -5.40 4.76
CA ALA A 216 25.14 -4.09 5.40
C ALA A 216 25.30 -4.16 6.94
N PHE A 217 24.87 -5.27 7.56
CA PHE A 217 25.02 -5.48 9.01
C PHE A 217 26.24 -6.34 9.39
N LYS A 218 26.87 -6.99 8.41
CA LYS A 218 28.05 -7.81 8.69
C LYS A 218 29.14 -6.98 9.37
N ASP A 219 29.68 -7.52 10.46
CA ASP A 219 30.77 -6.94 11.25
C ASP A 219 30.47 -5.56 11.89
N LYS A 220 29.18 -5.16 11.99
CA LYS A 220 28.77 -3.95 12.69
C LYS A 220 28.36 -4.23 14.14
N ASP A 221 28.61 -3.27 15.02
CA ASP A 221 28.19 -3.30 16.43
C ASP A 221 26.71 -2.85 16.58
N CYS A 222 25.83 -3.53 15.86
CA CYS A 222 24.39 -3.37 15.94
C CYS A 222 23.70 -4.65 15.45
N SER A 223 22.46 -4.87 15.86
CA SER A 223 21.67 -6.05 15.49
C SER A 223 20.58 -5.73 14.49
N LEU A 224 20.24 -6.70 13.63
CA LEU A 224 19.07 -6.67 12.76
C LEU A 224 18.14 -7.82 13.08
N VAL A 225 16.85 -7.55 13.31
CA VAL A 225 15.79 -8.56 13.32
C VAL A 225 14.98 -8.45 12.03
N LEU A 226 14.80 -9.57 11.32
CA LEU A 226 14.03 -9.65 10.09
C LEU A 226 12.78 -10.50 10.30
N TYR A 227 11.63 -9.85 10.29
CA TYR A 227 10.32 -10.50 10.37
C TYR A 227 9.75 -10.84 8.99
N GLY A 228 9.13 -12.01 8.89
CA GLY A 228 8.49 -12.45 7.67
C GLY A 228 8.70 -13.93 7.35
N ASP A 229 8.24 -14.33 6.18
CA ASP A 229 8.43 -15.67 5.64
C ASP A 229 8.43 -15.63 4.10
N GLY A 230 8.81 -16.74 3.47
CA GLY A 230 8.78 -16.86 2.02
C GLY A 230 9.80 -17.86 1.45
N PRO A 231 9.80 -18.03 0.11
CA PRO A 231 10.57 -19.08 -0.56
C PRO A 231 12.09 -18.94 -0.40
N LEU A 232 12.61 -17.80 0.00
CA LEU A 232 14.05 -17.60 0.22
C LEU A 232 14.51 -17.91 1.65
N LYS A 233 13.64 -18.28 2.59
CA LYS A 233 13.98 -18.51 4.00
C LYS A 233 15.18 -19.43 4.19
N LYS A 234 15.17 -20.61 3.56
CA LYS A 234 16.29 -21.58 3.61
C LYS A 234 17.60 -20.98 3.08
N LYS A 235 17.50 -20.19 2.00
CA LYS A 235 18.68 -19.53 1.41
C LYS A 235 19.25 -18.44 2.32
N TYR A 236 18.39 -17.73 3.05
CA TYR A 236 18.84 -16.73 4.04
C TYR A 236 19.59 -17.37 5.20
N VAL A 237 19.04 -18.45 5.79
CA VAL A 237 19.74 -19.19 6.84
C VAL A 237 21.12 -19.64 6.38
N ASN A 238 21.21 -20.30 5.22
CA ASN A 238 22.47 -20.77 4.67
C ASN A 238 23.48 -19.62 4.39
N TYR A 239 22.96 -18.47 3.92
CA TYR A 239 23.79 -17.30 3.63
C TYR A 239 24.41 -16.72 4.91
N LEU A 240 23.60 -16.52 5.95
CA LEU A 240 24.08 -15.99 7.23
C LEU A 240 25.12 -16.91 7.85
N THR A 241 24.89 -18.24 7.85
CA THR A 241 25.84 -19.24 8.36
C THR A 241 27.14 -19.23 7.55
N LYS A 242 27.06 -19.30 6.21
CA LYS A 242 28.25 -19.34 5.33
C LYS A 242 29.13 -18.09 5.46
N ASN A 243 28.51 -16.92 5.67
CA ASN A 243 29.23 -15.65 5.76
C ASN A 243 29.54 -15.24 7.21
N ASN A 244 29.28 -16.12 8.20
CA ASN A 244 29.51 -15.88 9.64
C ASN A 244 28.84 -14.59 10.16
N ILE A 245 27.63 -14.29 9.67
CA ILE A 245 26.85 -13.12 10.11
C ILE A 245 26.03 -13.53 11.34
N LYS A 246 26.42 -13.06 12.52
CA LYS A 246 25.85 -13.48 13.82
C LYS A 246 24.84 -12.49 14.42
N ASN A 247 24.83 -11.26 13.96
CA ASN A 247 24.01 -10.16 14.47
C ASN A 247 22.73 -9.92 13.64
N VAL A 248 22.38 -10.86 12.76
CA VAL A 248 21.13 -10.86 11.98
C VAL A 248 20.23 -12.04 12.41
N TYR A 249 19.03 -11.74 12.86
CA TYR A 249 18.09 -12.72 13.43
C TYR A 249 16.86 -12.84 12.54
N LEU A 250 16.63 -14.03 11.96
CA LEU A 250 15.42 -14.31 11.19
C LEU A 250 14.29 -14.71 12.14
N LYS A 251 13.21 -13.95 12.13
CA LYS A 251 11.98 -14.21 12.90
C LYS A 251 10.86 -14.69 11.96
N GLY A 252 9.78 -15.18 12.52
CA GLY A 252 8.60 -15.60 11.78
C GLY A 252 7.72 -14.44 11.33
N PHE A 253 6.57 -14.78 10.74
CA PHE A 253 5.52 -13.82 10.44
C PHE A 253 4.82 -13.38 11.74
N VAL A 254 4.53 -12.08 11.84
CA VAL A 254 3.70 -11.49 12.91
C VAL A 254 2.64 -10.57 12.29
N PHE A 255 1.54 -10.35 12.99
CA PHE A 255 0.49 -9.43 12.55
C PHE A 255 0.90 -7.97 12.74
N SER A 256 0.22 -7.07 12.03
CA SER A 256 0.58 -5.64 11.99
C SER A 256 0.64 -5.00 13.39
N ASN A 257 -0.34 -5.26 14.26
CA ASN A 257 -0.36 -4.68 15.62
C ASN A 257 0.84 -5.13 16.45
N GLU A 258 1.15 -6.44 16.43
CA GLU A 258 2.32 -6.99 17.12
C GLU A 258 3.62 -6.47 16.50
N LEU A 259 3.68 -6.35 15.16
CA LEU A 259 4.83 -5.79 14.47
C LEU A 259 5.08 -4.34 14.88
N MET A 260 4.03 -3.52 15.02
CA MET A 260 4.15 -2.13 15.46
C MET A 260 4.63 -2.02 16.91
N ASP A 261 4.22 -2.92 17.81
CA ASP A 261 4.77 -2.99 19.18
C ASP A 261 6.26 -3.33 19.13
N ILE A 262 6.65 -4.33 18.35
CA ILE A 262 8.05 -4.71 18.16
C ILE A 262 8.88 -3.56 17.55
N MET A 263 8.35 -2.90 16.55
CA MET A 263 9.00 -1.72 15.94
C MET A 263 9.27 -0.63 16.96
N SER A 264 8.31 -0.34 17.85
CA SER A 264 8.41 0.77 18.82
C SER A 264 9.60 0.67 19.77
N CYS A 265 10.15 -0.50 19.99
CA CYS A 265 11.34 -0.70 20.84
C CYS A 265 12.65 -0.82 20.04
N CYS A 266 12.61 -0.75 18.70
CA CYS A 266 13.78 -0.73 17.85
C CYS A 266 14.31 0.71 17.63
N ASP A 267 15.55 0.84 17.16
CA ASP A 267 16.16 2.14 16.89
C ASP A 267 15.80 2.64 15.50
N SER A 268 15.57 1.75 14.54
CA SER A 268 15.18 2.11 13.17
C SER A 268 14.57 0.93 12.42
N PHE A 269 13.66 1.24 11.50
CA PHE A 269 13.25 0.31 10.44
C PHE A 269 14.14 0.49 9.22
N ILE A 270 14.55 -0.63 8.59
CA ILE A 270 15.37 -0.59 7.38
C ILE A 270 14.82 -1.48 6.28
N THR A 271 14.79 -0.97 5.04
CA THR A 271 14.40 -1.72 3.84
C THR A 271 15.24 -1.33 2.62
N LEU A 272 15.88 -2.31 2.00
CA LEU A 272 16.68 -2.13 0.78
C LEU A 272 16.00 -2.76 -0.45
N SER A 273 14.68 -2.73 -0.50
CA SER A 273 13.90 -3.30 -1.60
C SER A 273 14.32 -2.73 -2.94
N LYS A 274 14.49 -3.59 -3.97
CA LYS A 274 14.76 -3.20 -5.37
C LYS A 274 13.52 -2.66 -6.08
N GLU A 275 12.36 -2.99 -5.58
CA GLU A 275 11.07 -2.49 -6.05
C GLU A 275 10.04 -2.67 -4.94
N ASP A 276 9.40 -1.58 -4.54
CA ASP A 276 8.20 -1.63 -3.73
C ASP A 276 7.21 -0.56 -4.21
N ILE A 277 6.04 -1.02 -4.67
CA ILE A 277 5.04 -0.15 -5.29
C ILE A 277 4.54 0.91 -4.33
N TYR A 278 4.43 0.58 -3.04
CA TYR A 278 4.07 1.55 -2.01
C TYR A 278 4.99 1.46 -0.79
N GLY A 279 5.09 0.30 -0.11
CA GLY A 279 5.92 0.12 1.09
C GLY A 279 5.23 0.58 2.37
N HIS A 280 4.08 -0.02 2.71
CA HIS A 280 3.31 0.29 3.93
C HIS A 280 4.13 0.27 5.20
N THR A 281 5.11 -0.63 5.31
CA THR A 281 5.99 -0.77 6.47
C THR A 281 6.76 0.49 6.83
N THR A 282 7.00 1.40 5.86
CA THR A 282 7.58 2.73 6.14
C THR A 282 6.65 3.57 7.02
N LEU A 283 5.36 3.60 6.70
CA LEU A 283 4.37 4.34 7.49
C LEU A 283 4.07 3.65 8.82
N GLU A 284 4.03 2.32 8.85
CA GLU A 284 3.91 1.53 10.09
C GLU A 284 5.08 1.79 11.05
N ALA A 285 6.31 1.93 10.52
CA ALA A 285 7.47 2.30 11.32
C ALA A 285 7.33 3.72 11.90
N PHE A 286 6.88 4.69 11.11
CA PHE A 286 6.59 6.04 11.62
C PHE A 286 5.48 6.04 12.66
N ALA A 287 4.42 5.26 12.45
CA ALA A 287 3.35 5.10 13.43
C ALA A 287 3.82 4.40 14.73
N SER A 288 4.89 3.62 14.64
CA SER A 288 5.58 3.02 15.79
C SER A 288 6.59 3.97 16.44
N GLY A 289 6.78 5.17 15.91
CA GLY A 289 7.68 6.21 16.42
C GLY A 289 9.15 5.96 16.12
N ILE A 290 9.50 5.16 15.11
CA ILE A 290 10.90 4.89 14.76
C ILE A 290 11.27 5.44 13.38
N PRO A 291 12.51 5.96 13.22
CA PRO A 291 12.99 6.46 11.93
C PRO A 291 13.22 5.32 10.94
N VAL A 292 13.29 5.68 9.65
CA VAL A 292 13.36 4.72 8.55
C VAL A 292 14.57 4.95 7.68
N ILE A 293 15.32 3.87 7.38
CA ILE A 293 16.29 3.83 6.29
C ILE A 293 15.67 3.06 5.13
N SER A 294 15.55 3.69 3.97
CA SER A 294 14.88 3.08 2.83
C SER A 294 15.64 3.30 1.52
N SER A 295 15.67 2.27 0.67
CA SER A 295 16.16 2.47 -0.70
C SER A 295 15.26 3.43 -1.48
N ASN A 296 15.83 4.12 -2.47
CA ASN A 296 15.10 5.00 -3.40
C ASN A 296 14.14 4.27 -4.35
N LYS A 297 13.96 2.96 -4.18
CA LYS A 297 13.05 2.11 -4.97
C LYS A 297 11.73 1.82 -4.24
N VAL A 298 11.58 2.30 -3.02
CA VAL A 298 10.33 2.23 -2.25
C VAL A 298 9.56 3.54 -2.44
N VAL A 299 8.39 3.46 -3.08
CA VAL A 299 7.68 4.66 -3.56
C VAL A 299 7.19 5.55 -2.43
N SER A 300 6.63 4.98 -1.35
CA SER A 300 6.19 5.78 -0.19
C SER A 300 7.35 6.53 0.45
N SER A 301 8.50 5.86 0.60
CA SER A 301 9.67 6.42 1.27
C SER A 301 10.12 7.74 0.66
N LEU A 302 10.08 7.85 -0.67
CA LEU A 302 10.45 9.08 -1.39
C LEU A 302 9.50 10.26 -1.13
N SER A 303 8.27 9.97 -0.69
CA SER A 303 7.27 11.01 -0.42
C SER A 303 7.22 11.43 1.04
N VAL A 304 7.65 10.56 1.97
CA VAL A 304 7.43 10.76 3.41
C VAL A 304 8.71 10.85 4.22
N ILE A 305 9.84 10.28 3.74
CA ILE A 305 11.14 10.40 4.40
C ILE A 305 11.75 11.75 4.05
N LYS A 306 12.22 12.41 5.08
CA LYS A 306 13.06 13.61 5.01
C LYS A 306 14.36 13.30 5.74
N ASP A 307 15.45 13.35 4.98
CA ASP A 307 16.78 13.06 5.51
C ASP A 307 17.07 13.93 6.74
N TYR A 308 17.66 13.32 7.76
CA TYR A 308 17.98 13.89 9.07
C TYR A 308 16.77 14.29 9.95
N GLU A 309 15.52 14.32 9.42
CA GLU A 309 14.33 14.64 10.20
C GLU A 309 13.64 13.39 10.76
N ASN A 310 13.40 12.37 9.89
CA ASN A 310 12.68 11.16 10.25
C ASN A 310 13.25 9.87 9.61
N GLY A 311 14.40 9.97 8.93
CA GLY A 311 15.06 8.82 8.32
C GLY A 311 16.07 9.21 7.25
N PHE A 312 16.39 8.24 6.38
CA PHE A 312 17.28 8.42 5.24
C PHE A 312 16.80 7.66 4.01
N VAL A 313 16.88 8.29 2.84
CA VAL A 313 16.73 7.62 1.55
C VAL A 313 18.12 7.32 0.99
N VAL A 314 18.42 6.04 0.75
CA VAL A 314 19.74 5.55 0.37
C VAL A 314 19.74 4.95 -1.03
N ASN A 315 20.88 5.13 -1.75
CA ASN A 315 21.06 4.72 -3.14
C ASN A 315 22.18 3.71 -3.34
N ASN A 316 23.16 3.68 -2.43
CA ASN A 316 24.37 2.88 -2.55
C ASN A 316 24.91 2.47 -1.16
N LYS A 317 25.90 1.59 -1.15
CA LYS A 317 26.47 1.04 0.08
C LYS A 317 27.01 2.12 1.03
N LYS A 318 27.67 3.16 0.52
CA LYS A 318 28.23 4.22 1.38
C LYS A 318 27.14 4.98 2.12
N GLU A 319 26.04 5.28 1.43
CA GLU A 319 24.87 5.93 2.04
C GLU A 319 24.17 5.01 3.04
N ILE A 320 24.10 3.69 2.77
CA ILE A 320 23.56 2.70 3.72
C ILE A 320 24.40 2.68 4.99
N ASP A 321 25.71 2.55 4.86
CA ASP A 321 26.64 2.53 6.00
C ASP A 321 26.53 3.83 6.81
N TYR A 322 26.54 4.97 6.14
CA TYR A 322 26.36 6.28 6.76
C TYR A 322 25.02 6.37 7.53
N ALA A 323 23.93 5.96 6.91
CA ALA A 323 22.60 6.00 7.53
C ALA A 323 22.51 5.11 8.77
N ILE A 324 23.07 3.88 8.74
CA ILE A 324 23.11 2.97 9.89
C ILE A 324 23.88 3.59 11.08
N GLU A 325 24.95 4.32 10.80
CA GLU A 325 25.78 4.97 11.82
C GLU A 325 25.07 6.19 12.42
N HIS A 326 24.44 7.03 11.59
CA HIS A 326 23.93 8.36 11.95
C HIS A 326 22.43 8.39 12.27
N ILE A 327 21.68 7.28 12.10
CA ILE A 327 20.28 7.21 12.51
C ILE A 327 20.16 7.33 14.03
N ASP A 328 19.35 8.26 14.48
CA ASP A 328 19.17 8.56 15.91
C ASP A 328 17.67 8.56 16.26
N TYR A 329 17.26 7.52 17.01
CA TYR A 329 15.90 7.37 17.50
C TYR A 329 15.48 8.56 18.39
N SER A 330 16.34 9.00 19.30
CA SER A 330 16.02 10.03 20.30
C SER A 330 15.68 11.38 19.66
N VAL A 331 16.35 11.70 18.57
CA VAL A 331 16.18 12.94 17.81
C VAL A 331 14.97 12.84 16.84
N MET A 332 14.85 11.71 16.13
CA MET A 332 13.95 11.58 14.98
C MET A 332 12.54 11.09 15.35
N SER A 333 12.36 10.41 16.50
CA SER A 333 11.12 9.73 16.87
C SER A 333 9.88 10.64 16.87
N LYS A 334 9.99 11.86 17.40
CA LYS A 334 8.86 12.83 17.40
C LYS A 334 8.41 13.19 15.98
N ASN A 335 9.35 13.36 15.07
CA ASN A 335 9.06 13.69 13.68
C ASN A 335 8.42 12.51 12.94
N CYS A 336 8.80 11.27 13.30
CA CYS A 336 8.17 10.06 12.78
C CYS A 336 6.69 10.01 13.15
N VAL A 337 6.36 10.19 14.44
CA VAL A 337 4.97 10.26 14.93
C VAL A 337 4.20 11.42 14.29
N ALA A 338 4.81 12.60 14.18
CA ALA A 338 4.18 13.76 13.54
C ALA A 338 3.90 13.50 12.04
N THR A 339 4.77 12.75 11.37
CA THR A 339 4.54 12.30 9.99
C THR A 339 3.39 11.29 9.93
N ALA A 340 3.38 10.27 10.81
CA ALA A 340 2.34 9.25 10.84
C ALA A 340 0.93 9.82 11.06
N LYS A 341 0.78 10.86 11.89
CA LYS A 341 -0.50 11.54 12.15
C LYS A 341 -1.14 12.19 10.92
N LYS A 342 -0.37 12.41 9.85
CA LYS A 342 -0.91 12.90 8.57
C LYS A 342 -1.55 11.79 7.74
N PHE A 343 -1.37 10.54 8.17
CA PHE A 343 -1.87 9.34 7.54
C PHE A 343 -2.63 8.55 8.60
N SER A 344 -3.79 8.02 8.24
CA SER A 344 -4.54 7.02 9.00
C SER A 344 -5.62 6.47 8.10
N ILE A 345 -6.22 5.34 8.47
CA ILE A 345 -7.34 4.75 7.73
C ILE A 345 -8.53 5.71 7.71
N GLU A 346 -8.79 6.40 8.82
CA GLU A 346 -9.86 7.40 8.92
C GLU A 346 -9.63 8.55 7.95
N LYS A 347 -8.38 9.02 7.84
CA LYS A 347 -8.01 10.10 6.91
C LYS A 347 -8.07 9.65 5.46
N GLU A 348 -7.64 8.42 5.15
CA GLU A 348 -7.80 7.81 3.83
C GLU A 348 -9.29 7.75 3.44
N ALA A 349 -10.16 7.26 4.35
CA ALA A 349 -11.60 7.18 4.10
C ALA A 349 -12.25 8.55 3.91
N GLU A 350 -11.85 9.56 4.71
CA GLU A 350 -12.33 10.94 4.57
C GLU A 350 -12.01 11.51 3.19
N VAL A 351 -10.73 11.47 2.80
CA VAL A 351 -10.27 12.02 1.52
C VAL A 351 -10.91 11.31 0.33
N ILE A 352 -11.05 9.97 0.38
CA ILE A 352 -11.73 9.21 -0.66
C ILE A 352 -13.20 9.62 -0.74
N ALA A 353 -13.92 9.69 0.39
CA ALA A 353 -15.33 10.05 0.40
C ALA A 353 -15.59 11.47 -0.16
N GLU A 354 -14.77 12.45 0.24
CA GLU A 354 -14.85 13.82 -0.26
C GLU A 354 -14.53 13.90 -1.75
N GLY A 355 -13.48 13.19 -2.19
CA GLY A 355 -13.11 13.10 -3.59
C GLY A 355 -14.21 12.50 -4.47
N LEU A 356 -14.84 11.41 -4.01
CA LEU A 356 -15.96 10.78 -4.70
C LEU A 356 -17.18 11.72 -4.78
N LYS A 357 -17.50 12.46 -3.71
CA LYS A 357 -18.54 13.49 -3.73
C LYS A 357 -18.20 14.64 -4.69
N GLY A 358 -16.92 14.99 -4.81
CA GLY A 358 -16.42 15.99 -5.76
C GLY A 358 -16.68 15.59 -7.21
N PHE A 359 -16.48 14.32 -7.58
CA PHE A 359 -16.74 13.83 -8.93
C PHE A 359 -18.22 13.95 -9.32
N LEU A 360 -19.17 13.73 -8.42
CA LEU A 360 -20.62 13.91 -8.71
C LEU A 360 -20.99 15.36 -8.96
N LYS A 361 -20.42 16.31 -8.21
CA LYS A 361 -20.66 17.73 -8.44
C LYS A 361 -20.15 18.16 -9.82
N TRP A 362 -19.05 17.59 -10.27
CA TRP A 362 -18.50 17.83 -11.61
C TRP A 362 -19.41 17.32 -12.73
N GLU A 363 -19.97 16.13 -12.57
CA GLU A 363 -20.92 15.55 -13.52
C GLU A 363 -22.17 16.42 -13.68
N SER A 364 -22.69 17.00 -12.61
CA SER A 364 -23.82 17.93 -12.66
C SER A 364 -23.54 19.23 -13.43
N HIS A 365 -22.28 19.65 -13.50
CA HIS A 365 -21.87 20.84 -14.28
C HIS A 365 -21.64 20.52 -15.77
N ILE A 366 -21.19 19.31 -16.10
CA ILE A 366 -20.97 18.89 -17.50
C ILE A 366 -22.28 18.52 -18.20
N LEU A 367 -23.27 18.02 -17.45
CA LEU A 367 -24.60 17.61 -17.98
C LEU A 367 -25.62 18.77 -18.07
N GLN A 368 -25.29 19.98 -17.64
CA GLN A 368 -26.13 21.13 -17.99
C GLN A 368 -25.92 21.43 -19.48
N PRO A 369 -26.95 21.27 -20.34
CA PRO A 369 -26.82 21.68 -21.73
C PRO A 369 -26.55 23.18 -21.73
N LEU A 370 -25.47 23.58 -22.38
CA LEU A 370 -25.24 24.97 -22.75
C LEU A 370 -26.53 25.45 -23.42
N LYS A 371 -27.32 26.24 -22.71
CA LYS A 371 -28.40 27.02 -23.27
C LYS A 371 -27.74 27.97 -24.28
N ILE A 372 -27.63 27.51 -25.53
CA ILE A 372 -27.32 28.40 -26.62
C ILE A 372 -28.48 29.37 -26.72
N ASN A 373 -28.28 30.58 -26.24
CA ASN A 373 -29.16 31.70 -26.55
C ASN A 373 -29.16 31.87 -28.05
N LYS A 374 -30.22 31.35 -28.69
CA LYS A 374 -30.57 31.73 -30.06
C LYS A 374 -31.23 33.11 -29.97
N ASN A 375 -30.43 34.15 -29.87
CA ASN A 375 -30.80 35.50 -30.21
C ASN A 375 -29.48 36.27 -30.39
N ILE A 376 -28.96 36.20 -31.58
CA ILE A 376 -28.38 37.31 -32.39
C ILE A 376 -28.33 36.77 -33.80
#